data_4c6c934d466e8a8b145a14b9368a8ac4
#
_entry.id   4c6c934d466e8a8b145a14b9368a8ac4
#
_cell.length_a   1.000
_cell.length_b   1.000
_cell.length_c   1.000
_cell.angle_alpha   90.00
_cell.angle_beta   90.00
_cell.angle_gamma   90.00
#
_symmetry.space_group_name_H-M   'P 1'
#
loop_
_entity.id
_entity.type
_entity.pdbx_description
1 polymer ?
#
loop_
_entity_poly.entity_id
_entity_poly.type
_entity_poly.pdbx_seq_one_letter_code
_entity_poly.pdbx_strand_id
1 'polypeptide(L)'
;MNRIKLLLVLVVLLFPLTGCTAQEEETLQSFPAFSAVADNGETYDNARMSGGAYIVVFSAEWCNSPCHTTMHAIWNAQPELPVLVMSTDPAENAGSMTLSDWHDSANAHDDEEGDTGVDLTTYAFMKGADTAEVLDITRPGSLAFVNADGDITYLHEGRLDDTATILEKWNEASGTA
;
A
#
# COMPACT_ATOMS: atom_id res chain seq x y z
N MET A 1 -21.32 -47.20 -52.16
CA MET A 1 -22.08 -46.59 -51.06
C MET A 1 -21.28 -46.76 -49.77
N ASN A 2 -20.30 -45.92 -49.43
CA ASN A 2 -19.68 -45.87 -48.09
C ASN A 2 -18.46 -44.94 -47.99
N ARG A 3 -17.95 -44.38 -49.11
CA ARG A 3 -16.79 -43.47 -49.03
C ARG A 3 -17.15 -42.02 -48.75
N ILE A 4 -18.39 -41.62 -49.05
CA ILE A 4 -18.86 -40.22 -48.81
C ILE A 4 -19.24 -40.00 -47.36
N LYS A 5 -19.72 -41.06 -46.64
CA LYS A 5 -20.08 -40.93 -45.22
C LYS A 5 -18.86 -40.85 -44.29
N LEU A 6 -17.69 -41.33 -44.72
CA LEU A 6 -16.47 -41.28 -43.94
C LEU A 6 -15.77 -39.91 -44.03
N LEU A 7 -15.98 -39.17 -45.11
CA LEU A 7 -15.39 -37.83 -45.31
C LEU A 7 -16.14 -36.77 -44.51
N LEU A 8 -17.42 -36.98 -44.25
CA LEU A 8 -18.26 -36.02 -43.47
C LEU A 8 -18.01 -36.10 -41.96
N VAL A 9 -17.53 -37.25 -41.46
CA VAL A 9 -17.19 -37.42 -40.03
C VAL A 9 -15.80 -36.82 -39.72
N LEU A 10 -14.89 -36.78 -40.70
CA LEU A 10 -13.53 -36.25 -40.47
C LEU A 10 -13.45 -34.74 -40.48
N VAL A 11 -14.43 -34.04 -41.10
CA VAL A 11 -14.44 -32.56 -41.17
C VAL A 11 -14.96 -31.92 -39.86
N VAL A 12 -15.74 -32.67 -39.05
CA VAL A 12 -16.27 -32.18 -37.78
C VAL A 12 -15.24 -32.18 -36.64
N LEU A 13 -14.11 -32.88 -36.80
CA LEU A 13 -13.04 -33.01 -35.77
C LEU A 13 -11.93 -31.96 -35.89
N LEU A 14 -12.03 -31.00 -36.84
CA LEU A 14 -11.01 -29.98 -37.09
C LEU A 14 -11.44 -28.57 -36.74
N PHE A 15 -12.49 -28.42 -35.92
CA PHE A 15 -12.68 -27.11 -35.27
C PHE A 15 -11.66 -26.97 -34.14
N PRO A 16 -10.64 -26.08 -34.27
CA PRO A 16 -9.84 -25.71 -33.12
C PRO A 16 -10.78 -25.06 -32.14
N LEU A 17 -10.92 -25.65 -30.96
CA LEU A 17 -11.43 -24.99 -29.78
C LEU A 17 -10.45 -23.83 -29.48
N THR A 18 -10.62 -22.70 -30.15
CA THR A 18 -10.09 -21.43 -29.67
C THR A 18 -10.87 -21.10 -28.43
N GLY A 19 -10.53 -21.76 -27.33
CA GLY A 19 -10.91 -21.31 -26.00
C GLY A 19 -10.22 -19.95 -25.83
N CYS A 20 -10.98 -18.88 -25.96
CA CYS A 20 -10.64 -17.63 -25.30
C CYS A 20 -10.60 -17.97 -23.81
N THR A 21 -9.40 -18.23 -23.27
CA THR A 21 -9.19 -18.03 -21.84
C THR A 21 -9.32 -16.53 -21.65
N ALA A 22 -10.52 -16.07 -21.28
CA ALA A 22 -10.63 -14.79 -20.61
C ALA A 22 -9.69 -14.91 -19.40
N GLN A 23 -8.55 -14.23 -19.42
CA GLN A 23 -7.84 -13.92 -18.19
C GLN A 23 -8.89 -13.15 -17.36
N GLU A 24 -9.31 -13.73 -16.25
CA GLU A 24 -9.98 -12.95 -15.21
C GLU A 24 -8.94 -11.87 -14.83
N GLU A 25 -9.21 -10.64 -15.22
CA GLU A 25 -8.49 -9.50 -14.67
C GLU A 25 -8.75 -9.57 -13.16
N GLU A 26 -7.70 -9.86 -12.38
CA GLU A 26 -7.77 -9.74 -10.93
C GLU A 26 -8.18 -8.30 -10.64
N THR A 27 -9.43 -8.14 -10.20
CA THR A 27 -9.91 -6.82 -9.78
C THR A 27 -9.19 -6.44 -8.50
N LEU A 28 -8.31 -5.45 -8.58
CA LEU A 28 -7.63 -4.90 -7.42
C LEU A 28 -8.66 -4.31 -6.45
N GLN A 29 -8.38 -4.40 -5.16
CA GLN A 29 -9.20 -3.77 -4.13
C GLN A 29 -8.96 -2.27 -4.13
N SER A 30 -10.00 -1.45 -4.26
CA SER A 30 -9.86 -0.01 -4.13
C SER A 30 -9.56 0.38 -2.69
N PHE A 31 -8.67 1.37 -2.52
CA PHE A 31 -8.35 1.93 -1.21
C PHE A 31 -9.60 2.60 -0.61
N PRO A 32 -9.92 2.37 0.67
CA PRO A 32 -11.11 2.93 1.30
C PRO A 32 -11.18 4.45 1.20
N ALA A 33 -12.40 4.98 1.20
CA ALA A 33 -12.59 6.43 1.28
C ALA A 33 -12.11 6.93 2.64
N PHE A 34 -11.29 7.99 2.63
CA PHE A 34 -10.80 8.64 3.83
C PHE A 34 -10.74 10.16 3.66
N SER A 35 -10.74 10.88 4.78
CA SER A 35 -10.43 12.30 4.84
C SER A 35 -9.93 12.60 6.24
N ALA A 36 -8.69 13.06 6.36
CA ALA A 36 -8.04 13.34 7.63
C ALA A 36 -7.15 14.58 7.55
N VAL A 37 -7.05 15.32 8.65
CA VAL A 37 -6.08 16.40 8.81
C VAL A 37 -4.80 15.80 9.35
N ALA A 38 -3.68 16.06 8.67
CA ALA A 38 -2.38 15.59 9.08
C ALA A 38 -1.70 16.57 10.07
N ASP A 39 -0.58 16.15 10.63
CA ASP A 39 0.27 16.92 11.55
C ASP A 39 0.75 18.26 10.96
N ASN A 40 0.93 18.33 9.63
CA ASN A 40 1.29 19.54 8.89
C ASN A 40 0.10 20.52 8.70
N GLY A 41 -1.10 20.18 9.21
CA GLY A 41 -2.32 20.98 9.12
C GLY A 41 -3.04 20.88 7.77
N GLU A 42 -2.56 20.09 6.84
CA GLU A 42 -3.21 19.86 5.55
C GLU A 42 -4.22 18.70 5.63
N THR A 43 -5.28 18.80 4.82
CA THR A 43 -6.24 17.70 4.67
C THR A 43 -5.81 16.78 3.54
N TYR A 44 -5.78 15.49 3.82
CA TYR A 44 -5.56 14.42 2.84
C TYR A 44 -6.83 13.61 2.69
N ASP A 45 -7.18 13.31 1.45
CA ASP A 45 -8.34 12.50 1.07
C ASP A 45 -8.07 11.80 -0.27
N ASN A 46 -8.98 10.92 -0.70
CA ASN A 46 -8.84 10.21 -1.98
C ASN A 46 -8.75 11.16 -3.18
N ALA A 47 -9.42 12.32 -3.14
CA ALA A 47 -9.40 13.28 -4.25
C ALA A 47 -8.02 13.93 -4.40
N ARG A 48 -7.39 14.30 -3.27
CA ARG A 48 -6.03 14.86 -3.26
C ARG A 48 -4.99 13.84 -3.74
N MET A 49 -5.16 12.57 -3.38
CA MET A 49 -4.21 11.50 -3.73
C MET A 49 -4.44 10.94 -5.14
N SER A 50 -5.56 11.26 -5.78
CA SER A 50 -5.89 10.77 -7.12
C SER A 50 -4.88 11.22 -8.19
N GLY A 51 -4.53 10.32 -9.09
CA GLY A 51 -3.63 10.58 -10.22
C GLY A 51 -2.14 10.38 -9.90
N GLY A 52 -1.78 10.03 -8.67
CA GLY A 52 -0.44 9.66 -8.26
C GLY A 52 -0.44 8.41 -7.39
N ALA A 53 0.59 7.57 -7.52
CA ALA A 53 0.78 6.45 -6.60
C ALA A 53 1.26 6.97 -5.23
N TYR A 54 0.91 6.24 -4.16
CA TYR A 54 1.33 6.57 -2.79
C TYR A 54 1.42 5.32 -1.92
N ILE A 55 2.13 5.46 -0.80
CA ILE A 55 2.26 4.41 0.21
C ILE A 55 1.48 4.84 1.46
N VAL A 56 0.75 3.91 2.07
CA VAL A 56 0.13 4.11 3.38
C VAL A 56 0.80 3.17 4.38
N VAL A 57 1.31 3.75 5.47
CA VAL A 57 1.82 3.01 6.63
C VAL A 57 0.74 3.03 7.71
N PHE A 58 0.20 1.88 8.06
CA PHE A 58 -0.69 1.73 9.21
C PHE A 58 0.14 1.49 10.46
N SER A 59 0.16 2.46 11.36
CA SER A 59 0.98 2.42 12.57
C SER A 59 0.13 2.77 13.79
N ALA A 60 0.67 2.51 14.97
CA ALA A 60 0.06 2.96 16.23
C ALA A 60 0.99 3.96 16.92
N GLU A 61 0.44 4.96 17.61
CA GLU A 61 1.22 6.01 18.26
C GLU A 61 2.15 5.49 19.37
N TRP A 62 1.84 4.30 19.92
CA TRP A 62 2.67 3.59 20.91
C TRP A 62 3.67 2.64 20.29
N CYS A 63 3.62 2.42 18.97
CA CYS A 63 4.45 1.45 18.27
C CYS A 63 5.78 2.09 17.85
N ASN A 64 6.85 1.79 18.57
CA ASN A 64 8.18 2.29 18.27
C ASN A 64 8.90 1.45 17.20
N SER A 65 9.80 0.55 17.61
CA SER A 65 10.74 -0.10 16.71
C SER A 65 10.13 -0.75 15.47
N PRO A 66 9.12 -1.63 15.47
CA PRO A 66 8.69 -2.24 14.22
C PRO A 66 8.08 -1.24 13.23
N CYS A 67 7.39 -0.19 13.72
CA CYS A 67 6.73 0.79 12.88
C CYS A 67 7.71 1.84 12.33
N HIS A 68 8.55 2.39 13.19
CA HIS A 68 9.54 3.37 12.78
C HIS A 68 10.57 2.76 11.83
N THR A 69 11.03 1.53 12.11
CA THR A 69 11.94 0.82 11.19
C THR A 69 11.34 0.65 9.79
N THR A 70 10.03 0.37 9.68
CA THR A 70 9.35 0.31 8.38
C THR A 70 9.36 1.67 7.68
N MET A 71 9.07 2.77 8.39
CA MET A 71 9.11 4.13 7.82
C MET A 71 10.51 4.50 7.32
N HIS A 72 11.55 4.18 8.11
CA HIS A 72 12.94 4.40 7.74
C HIS A 72 13.37 3.53 6.55
N ALA A 73 12.90 2.28 6.48
CA ALA A 73 13.16 1.41 5.33
C ALA A 73 12.56 1.94 4.03
N ILE A 74 11.37 2.56 4.08
CA ILE A 74 10.76 3.22 2.92
C ILE A 74 11.63 4.38 2.46
N TRP A 75 12.07 5.23 3.39
CA TRP A 75 12.96 6.36 3.07
C TRP A 75 14.31 5.88 2.51
N ASN A 76 14.89 4.83 3.08
CA ASN A 76 16.14 4.24 2.61
C ASN A 76 15.99 3.57 1.23
N ALA A 77 14.81 3.02 0.92
CA ALA A 77 14.53 2.47 -0.42
C ALA A 77 14.55 3.57 -1.48
N GLN A 78 13.86 4.66 -1.20
CA GLN A 78 13.85 5.87 -2.04
C GLN A 78 13.38 7.07 -1.22
N PRO A 79 14.21 8.10 -0.98
CA PRO A 79 13.79 9.33 -0.35
C PRO A 79 12.65 10.04 -1.10
N GLU A 80 11.85 10.82 -0.39
CA GLU A 80 10.78 11.67 -0.96
C GLU A 80 9.61 10.92 -1.62
N LEU A 81 9.45 9.61 -1.33
CA LEU A 81 8.23 8.92 -1.73
C LEU A 81 6.99 9.55 -1.05
N PRO A 82 5.83 9.62 -1.74
CA PRO A 82 4.60 10.11 -1.13
C PRO A 82 4.06 9.08 -0.12
N VAL A 83 4.24 9.37 1.17
CA VAL A 83 3.86 8.47 2.27
C VAL A 83 2.84 9.14 3.18
N LEU A 84 1.74 8.43 3.44
CA LEU A 84 0.78 8.75 4.48
C LEU A 84 0.99 7.79 5.64
N VAL A 85 1.10 8.30 6.87
CA VAL A 85 1.19 7.48 8.08
C VAL A 85 -0.12 7.60 8.84
N MET A 86 -0.89 6.51 8.85
CA MET A 86 -2.22 6.45 9.45
C MET A 86 -2.17 5.74 10.80
N SER A 87 -2.54 6.46 11.87
CA SER A 87 -2.69 5.87 13.20
C SER A 87 -3.87 4.91 13.24
N THR A 88 -3.63 3.68 13.69
CA THR A 88 -4.67 2.70 14.00
C THR A 88 -5.34 2.96 15.35
N ASP A 89 -4.81 3.90 16.14
CA ASP A 89 -5.42 4.29 17.42
C ASP A 89 -6.66 5.16 17.17
N PRO A 90 -7.71 5.01 18.00
CA PRO A 90 -8.92 5.81 17.88
C PRO A 90 -8.62 7.31 17.96
N ALA A 91 -9.34 8.12 17.17
CA ALA A 91 -9.15 9.57 17.10
C ALA A 91 -9.31 10.30 18.45
N GLU A 92 -10.09 9.70 19.35
CA GLU A 92 -10.46 10.30 20.65
C GLU A 92 -9.69 9.69 21.84
N ASN A 93 -8.55 9.09 21.63
CA ASN A 93 -7.76 8.52 22.72
C ASN A 93 -7.18 9.67 23.58
N ALA A 94 -7.88 10.02 24.67
CA ALA A 94 -7.48 11.10 25.56
C ALA A 94 -6.15 10.76 26.25
N GLY A 95 -5.12 11.55 26.01
CA GLY A 95 -3.78 11.36 26.55
C GLY A 95 -2.82 10.67 25.60
N SER A 96 -3.23 10.43 24.36
CA SER A 96 -2.32 10.02 23.29
C SER A 96 -1.33 11.14 22.95
N MET A 97 -0.20 10.76 22.42
CA MET A 97 0.78 11.64 21.78
C MET A 97 0.10 12.49 20.70
N THR A 98 0.54 13.74 20.50
CA THR A 98 0.06 14.52 19.36
C THR A 98 0.62 13.94 18.05
N LEU A 99 -0.04 14.20 16.91
CA LEU A 99 0.47 13.77 15.60
C LEU A 99 1.88 14.33 15.33
N SER A 100 2.15 15.58 15.73
CA SER A 100 3.47 16.19 15.60
C SER A 100 4.52 15.51 16.47
N ASP A 101 4.21 15.24 17.77
CA ASP A 101 5.16 14.54 18.64
C ASP A 101 5.42 13.11 18.16
N TRP A 102 4.40 12.47 17.57
CA TRP A 102 4.56 11.15 16.98
C TRP A 102 5.46 11.18 15.74
N HIS A 103 5.27 12.15 14.85
CA HIS A 103 6.13 12.38 13.70
C HIS A 103 7.58 12.63 14.14
N ASP A 104 7.78 13.54 15.09
CA ASP A 104 9.10 13.85 15.63
C ASP A 104 9.77 12.61 16.23
N SER A 105 9.00 11.78 16.95
CA SER A 105 9.50 10.52 17.52
C SER A 105 9.89 9.51 16.43
N ALA A 106 9.11 9.42 15.34
CA ALA A 106 9.43 8.53 14.23
C ALA A 106 10.67 9.01 13.47
N ASN A 107 10.78 10.32 13.26
CA ASN A 107 11.92 10.93 12.56
C ASN A 107 13.22 10.81 13.37
N ALA A 108 13.13 10.88 14.70
CA ALA A 108 14.27 10.76 15.61
C ALA A 108 14.60 9.31 16.01
N HIS A 109 13.92 8.33 15.43
CA HIS A 109 14.15 6.92 15.75
C HIS A 109 15.57 6.54 15.33
N ASP A 110 16.30 5.96 16.28
CA ASP A 110 17.65 5.43 16.09
C ASP A 110 17.61 3.96 16.53
N ASP A 111 17.74 3.05 15.61
CA ASP A 111 17.89 1.65 15.93
C ASP A 111 19.36 1.29 16.25
N GLU A 112 19.64 0.05 16.59
CA GLU A 112 20.99 -0.40 16.98
C GLU A 112 22.03 -0.22 15.84
N GLU A 113 21.60 0.00 14.61
CA GLU A 113 22.48 0.20 13.44
C GLU A 113 22.75 1.67 13.13
N GLY A 114 22.02 2.58 13.78
CA GLY A 114 22.13 4.03 13.62
C GLY A 114 21.58 4.53 12.27
N ASP A 115 20.42 5.15 12.30
CA ASP A 115 19.77 5.76 11.13
C ASP A 115 20.35 7.15 10.84
N THR A 116 21.52 7.17 10.24
CA THR A 116 22.14 8.43 9.89
C THR A 116 21.51 9.05 8.65
N GLY A 117 20.85 10.20 8.83
CA GLY A 117 20.37 11.03 7.72
C GLY A 117 18.99 10.68 7.19
N VAL A 118 18.21 9.83 7.86
CA VAL A 118 16.79 9.65 7.55
C VAL A 118 16.05 10.95 7.88
N ASP A 119 15.20 11.38 6.94
CA ASP A 119 14.39 12.59 7.06
C ASP A 119 12.95 12.29 6.60
N LEU A 120 12.06 12.10 7.57
CA LEU A 120 10.64 11.81 7.33
C LEU A 120 9.78 13.07 7.19
N THR A 121 10.34 14.27 7.12
CA THR A 121 9.58 15.54 7.10
C THR A 121 8.58 15.67 5.96
N THR A 122 8.70 14.85 4.91
CA THR A 122 7.74 14.78 3.80
C THR A 122 6.57 13.85 4.07
N TYR A 123 6.62 13.03 5.11
CA TYR A 123 5.54 12.10 5.47
C TYR A 123 4.42 12.87 6.16
N ALA A 124 3.18 12.45 5.93
CA ALA A 124 2.00 13.08 6.54
C ALA A 124 1.38 12.14 7.58
N PHE A 125 1.45 12.52 8.85
CA PHE A 125 0.95 11.74 9.98
C PHE A 125 -0.48 12.14 10.32
N MET A 126 -1.41 11.17 10.35
CA MET A 126 -2.83 11.42 10.56
C MET A 126 -3.52 10.27 11.29
N LYS A 127 -4.77 10.51 11.73
CA LYS A 127 -5.64 9.46 12.26
C LYS A 127 -6.25 8.66 11.10
N GLY A 128 -6.32 7.33 11.24
CA GLY A 128 -6.78 6.43 10.17
C GLY A 128 -7.37 5.13 10.70
N ALA A 129 -7.84 5.08 11.94
CA ALA A 129 -8.39 3.87 12.55
C ALA A 129 -9.55 3.27 11.74
N ASP A 130 -10.47 4.11 11.23
CA ASP A 130 -11.60 3.66 10.42
C ASP A 130 -11.13 3.02 9.10
N THR A 131 -10.09 3.59 8.47
CA THR A 131 -9.48 3.05 7.24
C THR A 131 -8.81 1.71 7.51
N ALA A 132 -8.09 1.60 8.63
CA ALA A 132 -7.46 0.36 9.06
C ALA A 132 -8.50 -0.74 9.34
N GLU A 133 -9.62 -0.39 9.97
CA GLU A 133 -10.73 -1.32 10.24
C GLU A 133 -11.33 -1.86 8.94
N VAL A 134 -11.61 -1.00 7.94
CA VAL A 134 -12.16 -1.43 6.64
C VAL A 134 -11.21 -2.39 5.91
N LEU A 135 -9.90 -2.24 6.07
CA LEU A 135 -8.89 -3.10 5.47
C LEU A 135 -8.52 -4.31 6.34
N ASP A 136 -9.17 -4.49 7.48
CA ASP A 136 -8.86 -5.56 8.46
C ASP A 136 -7.38 -5.55 8.91
N ILE A 137 -6.80 -4.36 9.05
CA ILE A 137 -5.43 -4.18 9.52
C ILE A 137 -5.36 -4.43 11.02
N THR A 138 -4.73 -5.51 11.41
CA THR A 138 -4.60 -5.91 12.81
C THR A 138 -3.20 -5.72 13.39
N ARG A 139 -2.21 -5.45 12.54
CA ARG A 139 -0.81 -5.32 12.94
C ARG A 139 -0.26 -3.95 12.59
N PRO A 140 0.17 -3.14 13.58
CA PRO A 140 0.91 -1.92 13.30
C PRO A 140 2.20 -2.21 12.53
N GLY A 141 2.57 -1.31 11.64
CA GLY A 141 3.67 -1.48 10.69
C GLY A 141 3.24 -2.07 9.33
N SER A 142 1.93 -2.33 9.14
CA SER A 142 1.39 -2.77 7.85
C SER A 142 1.47 -1.68 6.79
N LEU A 143 1.61 -2.09 5.53
CA LEU A 143 1.79 -1.20 4.38
C LEU A 143 0.75 -1.49 3.29
N ALA A 144 0.19 -0.43 2.71
CA ALA A 144 -0.54 -0.51 1.44
C ALA A 144 0.17 0.34 0.38
N PHE A 145 0.43 -0.25 -0.79
CA PHE A 145 0.88 0.45 -1.99
C PHE A 145 -0.33 0.70 -2.87
N VAL A 146 -0.57 1.95 -3.19
CA VAL A 146 -1.78 2.38 -3.91
C VAL A 146 -1.37 3.04 -5.22
N ASN A 147 -1.98 2.63 -6.32
CA ASN A 147 -1.69 3.17 -7.64
C ASN A 147 -2.43 4.51 -7.90
N ALA A 148 -2.19 5.09 -9.06
CA ALA A 148 -2.79 6.36 -9.47
C ALA A 148 -4.33 6.34 -9.59
N ASP A 149 -4.92 5.16 -9.79
CA ASP A 149 -6.36 4.95 -9.87
C ASP A 149 -7.01 4.81 -8.48
N GLY A 150 -6.18 4.70 -7.44
CA GLY A 150 -6.62 4.52 -6.06
C GLY A 150 -6.82 3.06 -5.68
N ASP A 151 -6.27 2.11 -6.43
CA ASP A 151 -6.36 0.69 -6.14
C ASP A 151 -5.12 0.19 -5.42
N ILE A 152 -5.31 -0.72 -4.46
CA ILE A 152 -4.24 -1.35 -3.70
C ILE A 152 -3.58 -2.41 -4.60
N THR A 153 -2.33 -2.18 -4.96
CA THR A 153 -1.52 -3.12 -5.74
C THR A 153 -0.81 -4.14 -4.85
N TYR A 154 -0.53 -3.75 -3.60
CA TYR A 154 0.09 -4.64 -2.62
C TYR A 154 -0.29 -4.23 -1.20
N LEU A 155 -0.68 -5.20 -0.39
CA LEU A 155 -0.96 -5.04 1.04
C LEU A 155 -0.05 -5.99 1.82
N HIS A 156 0.73 -5.45 2.75
CA HIS A 156 1.62 -6.22 3.62
C HIS A 156 1.22 -6.07 5.09
N GLU A 157 1.05 -7.18 5.78
CA GLU A 157 0.74 -7.17 7.21
C GLU A 157 2.01 -7.17 8.08
N GLY A 158 2.11 -6.18 8.96
CA GLY A 158 3.20 -6.03 9.91
C GLY A 158 4.43 -5.38 9.29
N ARG A 159 5.57 -5.52 9.97
CA ARG A 159 6.84 -4.88 9.60
C ARG A 159 7.34 -5.33 8.22
N LEU A 160 7.70 -4.37 7.39
CA LEU A 160 8.45 -4.58 6.15
C LEU A 160 9.67 -3.64 6.15
N ASP A 161 10.87 -4.20 6.19
CA ASP A 161 12.14 -3.46 6.23
C ASP A 161 13.10 -3.83 5.10
N ASP A 162 12.70 -4.74 4.22
CA ASP A 162 13.46 -5.06 3.01
C ASP A 162 13.26 -3.98 1.93
N THR A 163 14.26 -3.11 1.78
CA THR A 163 14.23 -1.97 0.85
C THR A 163 14.09 -2.38 -0.60
N ALA A 164 14.56 -3.57 -1.00
CA ALA A 164 14.43 -4.06 -2.37
C ALA A 164 12.97 -4.44 -2.66
N THR A 165 12.30 -5.11 -1.73
CA THR A 165 10.87 -5.42 -1.83
C THR A 165 10.03 -4.12 -1.85
N ILE A 166 10.34 -3.15 -0.98
CA ILE A 166 9.64 -1.87 -0.95
C ILE A 166 9.75 -1.18 -2.32
N LEU A 167 10.95 -1.10 -2.89
CA LEU A 167 11.17 -0.47 -4.19
C LEU A 167 10.48 -1.22 -5.33
N GLU A 168 10.49 -2.56 -5.31
CA GLU A 168 9.76 -3.38 -6.28
C GLU A 168 8.27 -3.06 -6.25
N LYS A 169 7.64 -3.06 -5.06
CA LYS A 169 6.20 -2.81 -4.91
C LYS A 169 5.83 -1.36 -5.21
N TRP A 170 6.72 -0.42 -4.93
CA TRP A 170 6.56 0.97 -5.37
C TRP A 170 6.57 1.09 -6.90
N ASN A 171 7.51 0.44 -7.57
CA ASN A 171 7.59 0.48 -9.03
C ASN A 171 6.34 -0.14 -9.68
N GLU A 172 5.80 -1.23 -9.13
CA GLU A 172 4.53 -1.81 -9.57
C GLU A 172 3.37 -0.81 -9.40
N ALA A 173 3.23 -0.17 -8.24
CA ALA A 173 2.17 0.78 -7.96
C ALA A 173 2.26 2.06 -8.81
N SER A 174 3.47 2.57 -9.02
CA SER A 174 3.72 3.80 -9.79
C SER A 174 3.74 3.59 -11.31
N GLY A 175 3.74 2.33 -11.77
CA GLY A 175 3.83 2.00 -13.20
C GLY A 175 5.21 2.28 -13.82
N THR A 176 6.26 2.28 -13.00
CA THR A 176 7.65 2.51 -13.43
C THR A 176 8.47 1.22 -13.55
N ALA A 177 7.81 0.05 -13.44
CA ALA A 177 8.41 -1.28 -13.54
C ALA A 177 8.76 -1.66 -14.99
#